data_57883b66c199245283565a401abffcce
#
_entry.id   57883b66c199245283565a401abffcce
#
_cell.length_a   1.000
_cell.length_b   1.000
_cell.length_c   1.000
_cell.angle_alpha   90.00
_cell.angle_beta   90.00
_cell.angle_gamma   90.00
#
_symmetry.space_group_name_H-M   'P 1'
#
loop_
_entity.id
_entity.type
_entity.pdbx_description
1 polymer ?
#
loop_
_entity_poly.entity_id
_entity_poly.type
_entity_poly.pdbx_seq_one_letter_code
_entity_poly.pdbx_strand_id
1 'polypeptide(L)'
;LLLPPNLDNKKVITVQSLLRPILERGKANADLENRDWTEPSLWPDWTISPLKAKYAVIAEIVANLLENAFKYAQKDAEIGLAITSNGLCIFDDGKKITKNENEKIFEKGFRGSAAKKKDGTGVGLFLARKLAKQIGGDLRLLENNSIDNTEKLKNLKKKNIFYLELPIKELHA
;
A
#
# COMPACT_ATOMS: atom_id res chain seq x y z
N LEU A 1 39.81 8.52 31.75
CA LEU A 1 39.08 7.30 31.26
C LEU A 1 38.04 7.77 30.28
N LEU A 2 38.40 7.66 29.00
CA LEU A 2 37.51 7.93 27.87
C LEU A 2 36.66 6.70 27.64
N LEU A 3 35.36 6.84 27.78
CA LEU A 3 34.40 5.84 27.29
C LEU A 3 34.40 5.88 25.77
N PRO A 4 34.38 4.74 25.08
CA PRO A 4 34.35 4.73 23.63
C PRO A 4 33.00 5.24 23.12
N PRO A 5 32.99 6.06 22.08
CA PRO A 5 31.77 6.40 21.37
C PRO A 5 31.46 5.25 20.41
N ASN A 6 30.62 4.32 20.80
CA ASN A 6 30.00 3.40 19.85
C ASN A 6 28.72 2.81 20.44
N LEU A 7 27.70 3.62 20.46
CA LEU A 7 26.36 3.12 20.22
C LEU A 7 26.15 3.28 18.70
N ASP A 8 26.39 2.19 17.99
CA ASP A 8 25.89 2.01 16.63
C ASP A 8 24.40 2.34 16.63
N ASN A 9 24.06 3.57 16.30
CA ASN A 9 22.70 3.99 15.95
C ASN A 9 22.34 3.35 14.62
N LYS A 10 22.38 2.02 14.50
CA LYS A 10 21.71 1.30 13.43
C LYS A 10 20.22 1.56 13.63
N LYS A 11 19.74 2.57 12.91
CA LYS A 11 18.32 2.91 12.88
C LYS A 11 17.54 1.65 12.57
N VAL A 12 16.84 1.10 13.56
CA VAL A 12 16.04 -0.09 13.41
C VAL A 12 14.96 0.20 12.39
N ILE A 13 14.95 -0.53 11.28
CA ILE A 13 13.94 -0.40 10.23
C ILE A 13 12.74 -1.25 10.64
N THR A 14 11.57 -0.65 10.65
CA THR A 14 10.27 -1.33 10.88
C THR A 14 9.33 -0.96 9.74
N VAL A 15 8.26 -1.75 9.55
CA VAL A 15 7.22 -1.38 8.58
C VAL A 15 6.65 0.00 8.90
N GLN A 16 6.35 0.26 10.17
CA GLN A 16 5.86 1.56 10.60
C GLN A 16 6.81 2.70 10.23
N SER A 17 8.12 2.53 10.49
CA SER A 17 9.12 3.57 10.19
C SER A 17 9.26 3.84 8.68
N LEU A 18 9.06 2.83 7.84
CA LEU A 18 9.05 2.97 6.39
C LEU A 18 7.81 3.70 5.88
N LEU A 19 6.65 3.40 6.44
CA LEU A 19 5.38 3.93 5.94
C LEU A 19 5.08 5.34 6.44
N ARG A 20 5.55 5.76 7.61
CA ARG A 20 5.27 7.10 8.17
C ARG A 20 5.51 8.23 7.17
N PRO A 21 6.69 8.38 6.54
CA PRO A 21 6.92 9.49 5.60
C PRO A 21 6.02 9.42 4.36
N ILE A 22 5.62 8.20 3.95
CA ILE A 22 4.71 7.99 2.82
C ILE A 22 3.29 8.44 3.20
N LEU A 23 2.84 8.10 4.39
CA LEU A 23 1.52 8.49 4.91
C LEU A 23 1.43 10.00 5.16
N GLU A 24 2.47 10.62 5.71
CA GLU A 24 2.55 12.08 5.89
C GLU A 24 2.44 12.83 4.56
N ARG A 25 3.13 12.33 3.52
CA ARG A 25 3.01 12.89 2.16
C ARG A 25 1.63 12.65 1.57
N GLY A 26 1.06 11.45 1.76
CA GLY A 26 -0.29 11.11 1.32
C GLY A 26 -1.33 12.04 1.93
N LYS A 27 -1.25 12.27 3.23
CA LYS A 27 -2.12 13.21 3.94
C LYS A 27 -1.98 14.64 3.41
N ALA A 28 -0.74 15.12 3.27
CA ALA A 28 -0.50 16.45 2.71
C ALA A 28 -1.06 16.61 1.30
N ASN A 29 -0.94 15.61 0.44
CA ASN A 29 -1.52 15.60 -0.90
C ASN A 29 -3.06 15.59 -0.85
N ALA A 30 -3.65 14.80 0.05
CA ALA A 30 -5.10 14.76 0.23
C ALA A 30 -5.63 16.13 0.69
N ASP A 31 -4.97 16.77 1.65
CA ASP A 31 -5.31 18.11 2.12
C ASP A 31 -5.26 19.16 0.99
N LEU A 32 -4.19 19.11 0.17
CA LEU A 32 -4.02 20.02 -0.98
C LEU A 32 -5.11 19.84 -2.05
N GLU A 33 -5.56 18.59 -2.25
CA GLU A 33 -6.60 18.26 -3.22
C GLU A 33 -8.02 18.30 -2.62
N ASN A 34 -8.14 18.65 -1.34
CA ASN A 34 -9.40 18.64 -0.58
C ASN A 34 -10.11 17.29 -0.64
N ARG A 35 -9.36 16.20 -0.36
CA ARG A 35 -9.83 14.82 -0.34
C ARG A 35 -9.89 14.28 1.07
N ASP A 36 -10.79 13.35 1.31
CA ASP A 36 -10.78 12.55 2.54
C ASP A 36 -9.59 11.60 2.55
N TRP A 37 -8.90 11.53 3.70
CA TRP A 37 -7.74 10.68 3.93
C TRP A 37 -7.96 9.76 5.11
N THR A 38 -7.67 8.49 4.93
CA THR A 38 -7.72 7.48 6.01
C THR A 38 -6.35 6.81 6.17
N GLU A 39 -5.86 6.81 7.40
CA GLU A 39 -4.62 6.14 7.79
C GLU A 39 -4.83 5.21 9.00
N PRO A 40 -3.92 4.26 9.25
CA PRO A 40 -4.04 3.34 10.37
C PRO A 40 -4.01 4.08 11.70
N SER A 41 -5.01 3.85 12.54
CA SER A 41 -5.04 4.34 13.94
C SER A 41 -4.28 3.43 14.90
N LEU A 42 -4.14 2.15 14.54
CA LEU A 42 -3.43 1.12 15.31
C LEU A 42 -2.38 0.45 14.43
N TRP A 43 -1.23 0.18 15.04
CA TRP A 43 -0.10 -0.48 14.41
C TRP A 43 0.13 -1.82 15.10
N PRO A 44 -0.24 -2.95 14.47
CA PRO A 44 0.00 -4.29 15.02
C PRO A 44 1.49 -4.55 15.27
N ASP A 45 1.80 -5.44 16.22
CA ASP A 45 3.18 -5.74 16.63
C ASP A 45 4.11 -6.09 15.48
N TRP A 46 3.62 -6.77 14.45
CA TRP A 46 4.41 -7.10 13.27
C TRP A 46 4.88 -5.86 12.49
N THR A 47 4.23 -4.71 12.64
CA THR A 47 4.61 -3.47 11.95
C THR A 47 5.67 -2.67 12.68
N ILE A 48 5.84 -2.89 13.98
CA ILE A 48 6.78 -2.18 14.84
C ILE A 48 8.01 -3.01 15.21
N SER A 49 8.01 -4.28 14.86
CA SER A 49 9.15 -5.17 15.07
C SER A 49 10.26 -4.93 14.04
N PRO A 50 11.54 -5.19 14.41
CA PRO A 50 12.67 -5.04 13.50
C PRO A 50 12.50 -5.82 12.21
N LEU A 51 12.68 -5.17 11.07
CA LEU A 51 12.45 -5.70 9.74
C LEU A 51 13.78 -6.12 9.09
N LYS A 52 13.81 -7.29 8.44
CA LYS A 52 14.94 -7.66 7.57
C LYS A 52 15.04 -6.70 6.38
N ALA A 53 16.25 -6.27 6.04
CA ALA A 53 16.51 -5.25 5.03
C ALA A 53 15.85 -5.54 3.66
N LYS A 54 15.76 -6.81 3.24
CA LYS A 54 15.11 -7.20 1.97
C LYS A 54 13.64 -6.78 1.88
N TYR A 55 12.97 -6.57 3.01
CA TYR A 55 11.56 -6.17 3.05
C TYR A 55 11.36 -4.64 3.02
N ALA A 56 12.44 -3.84 2.99
CA ALA A 56 12.33 -2.40 2.86
C ALA A 56 11.62 -1.97 1.56
N VAL A 57 11.57 -2.84 0.55
CA VAL A 57 10.82 -2.67 -0.69
C VAL A 57 9.31 -2.49 -0.49
N ILE A 58 8.78 -2.85 0.67
CA ILE A 58 7.37 -2.58 1.04
C ILE A 58 7.05 -1.09 0.88
N ALA A 59 7.99 -0.21 1.23
CA ALA A 59 7.82 1.24 1.06
C ALA A 59 7.59 1.62 -0.42
N GLU A 60 8.34 1.03 -1.33
CA GLU A 60 8.21 1.27 -2.78
C GLU A 60 6.87 0.75 -3.31
N ILE A 61 6.46 -0.44 -2.90
CA ILE A 61 5.16 -1.00 -3.29
C ILE A 61 4.02 -0.08 -2.83
N VAL A 62 4.03 0.33 -1.56
CA VAL A 62 2.98 1.20 -1.00
C VAL A 62 2.98 2.58 -1.67
N ALA A 63 4.16 3.16 -1.92
CA ALA A 63 4.27 4.44 -2.63
C ALA A 63 3.66 4.36 -4.05
N ASN A 64 3.96 3.31 -4.80
CA ASN A 64 3.38 3.08 -6.13
C ASN A 64 1.84 2.95 -6.08
N LEU A 65 1.31 2.24 -5.08
CA LEU A 65 -0.14 2.06 -4.95
C LEU A 65 -0.85 3.36 -4.57
N LEU A 66 -0.27 4.15 -3.67
CA LEU A 66 -0.82 5.46 -3.30
C LEU A 66 -0.74 6.47 -4.46
N GLU A 67 0.36 6.49 -5.20
CA GLU A 67 0.48 7.32 -6.40
C GLU A 67 -0.62 6.98 -7.41
N ASN A 68 -0.88 5.70 -7.65
CA ASN A 68 -1.97 5.27 -8.50
C ASN A 68 -3.35 5.70 -7.95
N ALA A 69 -3.57 5.58 -6.65
CA ALA A 69 -4.82 6.02 -6.03
C ALA A 69 -5.06 7.53 -6.25
N PHE A 70 -4.07 8.39 -5.97
CA PHE A 70 -4.17 9.83 -6.23
C PHE A 70 -4.38 10.16 -7.71
N LYS A 71 -3.73 9.40 -8.60
CA LYS A 71 -3.82 9.63 -10.05
C LYS A 71 -5.18 9.28 -10.63
N TYR A 72 -5.80 8.19 -10.17
CA TYR A 72 -6.99 7.62 -10.80
C TYR A 72 -8.28 7.84 -10.03
N ALA A 73 -8.22 8.14 -8.74
CA ALA A 73 -9.41 8.46 -7.96
C ALA A 73 -10.11 9.73 -8.47
N GLN A 74 -11.42 9.79 -8.29
CA GLN A 74 -12.19 10.99 -8.57
C GLN A 74 -11.81 12.11 -7.60
N LYS A 75 -12.12 13.38 -7.99
CA LYS A 75 -11.67 14.57 -7.26
C LYS A 75 -12.04 14.58 -5.78
N ASP A 76 -13.22 14.08 -5.45
CA ASP A 76 -13.73 14.05 -4.06
C ASP A 76 -13.66 12.66 -3.42
N ALA A 77 -12.88 11.75 -4.03
CA ALA A 77 -12.77 10.38 -3.55
C ALA A 77 -11.90 10.30 -2.29
N GLU A 78 -12.33 9.49 -1.35
CA GLU A 78 -11.51 9.08 -0.23
C GLU A 78 -10.37 8.17 -0.71
N ILE A 79 -9.18 8.42 -0.20
CA ILE A 79 -7.99 7.58 -0.39
C ILE A 79 -7.48 7.17 0.99
N GLY A 80 -7.00 5.95 1.13
CA GLY A 80 -6.47 5.54 2.42
C GLY A 80 -5.67 4.25 2.41
N LEU A 81 -5.11 3.98 3.59
CA LEU A 81 -4.37 2.78 3.92
C LEU A 81 -4.93 2.18 5.20
N ALA A 82 -5.12 0.87 5.19
CA ALA A 82 -5.47 0.08 6.37
C ALA A 82 -4.47 -1.07 6.55
N ILE A 83 -4.24 -1.46 7.81
CA ILE A 83 -3.38 -2.59 8.17
C ILE A 83 -4.27 -3.75 8.58
N THR A 84 -3.93 -4.93 8.09
CA THR A 84 -4.58 -6.20 8.44
C THR A 84 -3.64 -7.09 9.24
N SER A 85 -4.11 -8.26 9.67
CA SER A 85 -3.27 -9.27 10.31
C SER A 85 -2.15 -9.80 9.40
N ASN A 86 -2.37 -9.80 8.08
CA ASN A 86 -1.49 -10.44 7.11
C ASN A 86 -0.95 -9.49 6.03
N GLY A 87 -1.13 -8.18 6.17
CA GLY A 87 -0.67 -7.25 5.16
C GLY A 87 -1.29 -5.87 5.25
N LEU A 88 -1.39 -5.22 4.09
CA LEU A 88 -1.82 -3.84 3.94
C LEU A 88 -2.89 -3.73 2.86
N CYS A 89 -3.87 -2.87 3.09
CA CYS A 89 -4.85 -2.48 2.07
C CYS A 89 -4.66 -1.02 1.72
N ILE A 90 -4.48 -0.73 0.43
CA ILE A 90 -4.56 0.63 -0.11
C ILE A 90 -5.85 0.71 -0.90
N PHE A 91 -6.66 1.71 -0.63
CA PHE A 91 -7.97 1.83 -1.25
C PHE A 91 -8.24 3.25 -1.74
N ASP A 92 -9.07 3.32 -2.76
CA ASP A 92 -9.61 4.56 -3.28
C ASP A 92 -11.09 4.39 -3.65
N ASP A 93 -11.83 5.49 -3.61
CA ASP A 93 -13.23 5.55 -4.03
C ASP A 93 -13.35 6.09 -5.46
N GLY A 94 -12.43 5.68 -6.33
CA GLY A 94 -12.41 6.04 -7.73
C GLY A 94 -13.38 5.24 -8.59
N LYS A 95 -13.25 5.37 -9.91
CA LYS A 95 -13.98 4.54 -10.84
C LYS A 95 -13.63 3.08 -10.60
N LYS A 96 -14.65 2.26 -10.36
CA LYS A 96 -14.46 0.84 -10.06
C LYS A 96 -13.78 0.13 -11.23
N ILE A 97 -12.72 -0.62 -10.91
CA ILE A 97 -12.07 -1.52 -11.84
C ILE A 97 -13.02 -2.69 -12.10
N THR A 98 -13.23 -3.01 -13.37
CA THR A 98 -14.18 -4.07 -13.75
C THR A 98 -13.60 -5.47 -13.48
N LYS A 99 -14.48 -6.44 -13.28
CA LYS A 99 -14.07 -7.83 -13.05
C LYS A 99 -13.18 -8.38 -14.17
N ASN A 100 -13.43 -7.96 -15.41
CA ASN A 100 -12.65 -8.40 -16.57
C ASN A 100 -11.24 -7.80 -16.62
N GLU A 101 -10.99 -6.72 -15.87
CA GLU A 101 -9.71 -6.05 -15.78
C GLU A 101 -8.91 -6.47 -14.53
N ASN A 102 -9.53 -7.19 -13.60
CA ASN A 102 -9.01 -7.46 -12.25
C ASN A 102 -7.58 -8.04 -12.23
N GLU A 103 -7.28 -9.00 -13.11
CA GLU A 103 -5.93 -9.55 -13.26
C GLU A 103 -5.09 -8.76 -14.29
N LYS A 104 -5.72 -8.24 -15.33
CA LYS A 104 -5.04 -7.54 -16.43
C LYS A 104 -4.35 -6.26 -15.99
N ILE A 105 -4.87 -5.58 -14.95
CA ILE A 105 -4.25 -4.36 -14.42
C ILE A 105 -2.82 -4.57 -13.92
N PHE A 106 -2.42 -5.81 -13.65
CA PHE A 106 -1.07 -6.19 -13.25
C PHE A 106 -0.18 -6.62 -14.41
N GLU A 107 -0.69 -6.66 -15.64
CA GLU A 107 0.12 -6.94 -16.83
C GLU A 107 0.93 -5.71 -17.21
N LYS A 108 2.18 -5.94 -17.67
CA LYS A 108 3.08 -4.86 -18.08
C LYS A 108 2.50 -4.05 -19.24
N GLY A 109 2.35 -2.76 -19.04
CA GLY A 109 1.85 -1.85 -20.08
C GLY A 109 0.32 -1.84 -20.21
N PHE A 110 -0.41 -2.66 -19.45
CA PHE A 110 -1.86 -2.63 -19.47
C PHE A 110 -2.39 -1.32 -18.87
N ARG A 111 -3.37 -0.75 -19.53
CA ARG A 111 -4.06 0.46 -19.09
C ARG A 111 -5.56 0.21 -19.11
N GLY A 112 -6.14 0.08 -17.93
CA GLY A 112 -7.57 -0.12 -17.77
C GLY A 112 -8.41 1.02 -18.35
N SER A 113 -9.71 0.79 -18.47
CA SER A 113 -10.68 1.74 -19.03
C SER A 113 -10.68 3.11 -18.31
N ALA A 114 -10.38 3.12 -17.01
CA ALA A 114 -10.28 4.34 -16.20
C ALA A 114 -8.99 5.15 -16.48
N ALA A 115 -7.94 4.49 -16.96
CA ALA A 115 -6.60 5.05 -17.14
C ALA A 115 -6.33 5.60 -18.54
N LYS A 116 -7.16 5.30 -19.53
CA LYS A 116 -6.93 5.64 -20.95
C LYS A 116 -6.78 7.14 -21.21
N LYS A 117 -7.39 8.00 -20.38
CA LYS A 117 -7.39 9.45 -20.53
C LYS A 117 -6.29 10.16 -19.72
N LYS A 118 -5.48 9.43 -18.96
CA LYS A 118 -4.45 10.00 -18.08
C LYS A 118 -3.07 9.50 -18.52
N ASP A 119 -2.06 10.34 -18.39
CA ASP A 119 -0.68 9.95 -18.70
C ASP A 119 -0.20 8.81 -17.81
N GLY A 120 0.52 7.86 -18.37
CA GLY A 120 1.09 6.77 -17.62
C GLY A 120 1.54 5.62 -18.51
N THR A 121 2.52 4.86 -18.03
CA THR A 121 3.18 3.77 -18.76
C THR A 121 2.48 2.41 -18.57
N GLY A 122 1.56 2.28 -17.62
CA GLY A 122 0.98 0.98 -17.24
C GLY A 122 1.96 0.01 -16.56
N VAL A 123 3.05 0.52 -15.99
CA VAL A 123 4.11 -0.30 -15.39
C VAL A 123 4.04 -0.35 -13.87
N GLY A 124 3.44 0.64 -13.21
CA GLY A 124 3.44 0.77 -11.75
C GLY A 124 2.85 -0.43 -11.01
N LEU A 125 1.65 -0.88 -11.37
CA LEU A 125 1.01 -2.05 -10.74
C LEU A 125 1.74 -3.36 -11.06
N PHE A 126 2.23 -3.51 -12.30
CA PHE A 126 3.05 -4.65 -12.68
C PHE A 126 4.31 -4.73 -11.81
N LEU A 127 5.03 -3.62 -11.63
CA LEU A 127 6.23 -3.56 -10.80
C LEU A 127 5.91 -3.83 -9.33
N ALA A 128 4.87 -3.20 -8.80
CA ALA A 128 4.44 -3.41 -7.42
C ALA A 128 4.13 -4.89 -7.12
N ARG A 129 3.40 -5.57 -8.01
CA ARG A 129 3.10 -7.01 -7.85
C ARG A 129 4.36 -7.87 -7.99
N LYS A 130 5.24 -7.54 -8.92
CA LYS A 130 6.53 -8.23 -9.09
C LYS A 130 7.38 -8.14 -7.82
N LEU A 131 7.50 -6.95 -7.23
CA LEU A 131 8.23 -6.73 -5.99
C LEU A 131 7.57 -7.49 -4.81
N ALA A 132 6.25 -7.47 -4.70
CA ALA A 132 5.53 -8.24 -3.70
C ALA A 132 5.86 -9.73 -3.77
N LYS A 133 5.82 -10.32 -4.97
CA LYS A 133 6.17 -11.73 -5.19
C LYS A 133 7.64 -12.03 -4.86
N GLN A 134 8.56 -11.13 -5.16
CA GLN A 134 9.99 -11.30 -4.84
C GLN A 134 10.26 -11.41 -3.34
N ILE A 135 9.44 -10.79 -2.51
CA ILE A 135 9.55 -10.87 -1.05
C ILE A 135 8.67 -11.97 -0.43
N GLY A 136 8.06 -12.83 -1.24
CA GLY A 136 7.24 -13.95 -0.76
C GLY A 136 5.79 -13.56 -0.43
N GLY A 137 5.36 -12.37 -0.83
CA GLY A 137 3.97 -11.89 -0.74
C GLY A 137 3.23 -11.96 -2.08
N ASP A 138 2.09 -11.30 -2.14
CA ASP A 138 1.35 -11.07 -3.38
C ASP A 138 0.59 -9.74 -3.32
N LEU A 139 0.23 -9.21 -4.48
CA LEU A 139 -0.60 -8.01 -4.63
C LEU A 139 -1.80 -8.35 -5.50
N ARG A 140 -3.00 -8.08 -4.99
CA ARG A 140 -4.25 -8.36 -5.70
C ARG A 140 -5.29 -7.26 -5.47
N LEU A 141 -6.22 -7.13 -6.40
CA LEU A 141 -7.42 -6.33 -6.23
C LEU A 141 -8.49 -7.19 -5.56
N LEU A 142 -9.03 -6.75 -4.42
CA LEU A 142 -10.08 -7.49 -3.72
C LEU A 142 -11.43 -7.28 -4.39
N GLU A 143 -12.16 -8.38 -4.60
CA GLU A 143 -13.58 -8.32 -4.95
C GLU A 143 -14.41 -8.02 -3.69
N ASN A 144 -15.53 -7.34 -3.85
CA ASN A 144 -16.38 -6.84 -2.76
C ASN A 144 -16.81 -7.87 -1.68
N ASN A 145 -16.67 -9.16 -1.96
CA ASN A 145 -17.10 -10.24 -1.06
C ASN A 145 -15.93 -11.01 -0.42
N SER A 146 -14.68 -10.65 -0.74
CA SER A 146 -13.48 -11.42 -0.35
C SER A 146 -12.81 -10.88 0.92
N ILE A 147 -13.42 -9.90 1.57
CA ILE A 147 -12.80 -9.24 2.73
C ILE A 147 -13.14 -10.05 3.97
N ASP A 148 -12.11 -10.73 4.47
CA ASP A 148 -12.14 -11.40 5.75
C ASP A 148 -12.51 -10.41 6.87
N ASN A 149 -13.53 -10.73 7.60
CA ASN A 149 -14.21 -10.22 8.79
C ASN A 149 -13.65 -9.05 9.63
N THR A 150 -12.74 -8.23 9.18
CA THR A 150 -12.38 -7.00 9.90
C THR A 150 -13.43 -5.92 9.66
N GLU A 151 -14.10 -5.51 10.73
CA GLU A 151 -15.19 -4.51 10.75
C GLU A 151 -14.83 -3.20 10.00
N LYS A 152 -13.55 -2.82 10.02
CA LYS A 152 -13.02 -1.66 9.29
C LYS A 152 -13.09 -1.79 7.76
N LEU A 153 -12.99 -3.01 7.22
CA LEU A 153 -13.03 -3.24 5.77
C LEU A 153 -14.45 -3.43 5.26
N LYS A 154 -15.42 -3.73 6.12
CA LYS A 154 -16.85 -3.86 5.72
C LYS A 154 -17.41 -2.56 5.15
N ASN A 155 -16.93 -1.41 5.61
CA ASN A 155 -17.34 -0.09 5.11
C ASN A 155 -16.68 0.26 3.76
N LEU A 156 -15.66 -0.49 3.33
CA LEU A 156 -14.95 -0.26 2.08
C LEU A 156 -15.57 -0.99 0.86
N LYS A 157 -16.76 -1.57 1.00
CA LYS A 157 -17.40 -2.43 -0.02
C LYS A 157 -17.58 -1.81 -1.43
N LYS A 158 -17.44 -0.50 -1.55
CA LYS A 158 -17.63 0.21 -2.83
C LYS A 158 -16.33 0.74 -3.43
N LYS A 159 -15.18 0.49 -2.82
CA LYS A 159 -13.89 1.08 -3.19
C LYS A 159 -13.03 0.08 -3.96
N ASN A 160 -12.08 0.59 -4.75
CA ASN A 160 -11.00 -0.24 -5.25
C ASN A 160 -10.05 -0.53 -4.08
N ILE A 161 -9.85 -1.79 -3.75
CA ILE A 161 -9.00 -2.21 -2.63
C ILE A 161 -7.87 -3.07 -3.15
N PHE A 162 -6.66 -2.52 -3.15
CA PHE A 162 -5.45 -3.26 -3.42
C PHE A 162 -4.93 -3.87 -2.12
N TYR A 163 -4.86 -5.19 -2.09
CA TYR A 163 -4.38 -5.93 -0.94
C TYR A 163 -2.97 -6.44 -1.18
N LEU A 164 -2.05 -5.95 -0.38
CA LEU A 164 -0.68 -6.43 -0.30
C LEU A 164 -0.57 -7.46 0.82
N GLU A 165 -0.57 -8.73 0.45
CA GLU A 165 -0.31 -9.84 1.36
C GLU A 165 1.19 -9.94 1.63
N LEU A 166 1.56 -10.09 2.90
CA LEU A 166 2.96 -10.14 3.34
C LEU A 166 3.26 -11.44 4.08
N PRO A 167 4.47 -12.00 3.95
CA PRO A 167 4.92 -13.17 4.68
C PRO A 167 5.29 -12.78 6.12
N ILE A 168 4.29 -12.46 6.95
CA ILE A 168 4.49 -11.85 8.28
C ILE A 168 5.49 -12.62 9.15
N LYS A 169 5.45 -13.96 9.12
CA LYS A 169 6.35 -14.81 9.91
C LYS A 169 7.82 -14.67 9.50
N GLU A 170 8.09 -14.21 8.29
CA GLU A 170 9.43 -14.13 7.71
C GLU A 170 10.01 -12.72 7.73
N LEU A 171 9.18 -11.71 8.01
CA LEU A 171 9.56 -10.29 7.93
C LEU A 171 10.69 -9.93 8.91
N HIS A 172 10.67 -10.54 10.08
CA HIS A 172 11.50 -10.12 11.21
C HIS A 172 12.81 -10.89 11.29
N ALA A 173 13.77 -10.20 11.82
CA ALA A 173 15.12 -10.76 12.06
C ALA A 173 15.10 -11.75 13.24
#